data_09ce8325af8732040526a153b93b40d0
#
_entry.id   09ce8325af8732040526a153b93b40d0
#
_cell.length_a   1.000
_cell.length_b   1.000
_cell.length_c   1.000
_cell.angle_alpha   90.00
_cell.angle_beta   90.00
_cell.angle_gamma   90.00
#
_symmetry.space_group_name_H-M   'P 1'
#
loop_
_entity.id
_entity.type
_entity.pdbx_description
1 polymer ?
#
loop_
_entity_poly.entity_id
_entity_poly.type
_entity_poly.pdbx_seq_one_letter_code
_entity_poly.pdbx_strand_id
1 'polypeptide(L)'
;GKQFSVRVCEKTIYNYITNGVFLNITNKDLPLHGETKRGYNRVRSASRPPQGESIERRPEEINQREEPFHWEMDTVKGKQKTKKCVLTLTERLSRNEITLPMYGATMENVVAALNGLERKYGALFSKIFRSITVDNGSEFSDCEGMETSIFGGQRTKMYYCHPYSSYE
;
A
#
# COMPACT_ATOMS: atom_id res chain seq x y z
N GLY A 1 -51.15 -16.44 0.09
CA GLY A 1 -49.87 -16.46 0.76
C GLY A 1 -50.02 -16.16 2.23
N LYS A 2 -49.34 -16.88 3.14
CA LYS A 2 -49.38 -16.60 4.60
C LYS A 2 -48.66 -15.27 4.84
N GLN A 3 -49.35 -14.30 5.46
CA GLN A 3 -48.73 -13.08 5.96
C GLN A 3 -48.13 -13.32 7.35
N PHE A 4 -46.87 -13.04 7.52
CA PHE A 4 -46.23 -13.08 8.84
C PHE A 4 -46.40 -11.74 9.54
N SER A 5 -46.66 -11.77 10.85
CA SER A 5 -46.82 -10.56 11.68
C SER A 5 -45.50 -9.83 11.93
N VAL A 6 -44.37 -10.49 11.73
CA VAL A 6 -43.03 -9.93 11.94
C VAL A 6 -42.25 -9.91 10.62
N ARG A 7 -41.69 -8.76 10.27
CA ARG A 7 -40.80 -8.60 9.12
C ARG A 7 -39.33 -8.66 9.60
N VAL A 8 -38.54 -9.50 8.98
CA VAL A 8 -37.12 -9.59 9.23
C VAL A 8 -36.33 -9.32 7.92
N CYS A 9 -35.14 -8.75 8.00
CA CYS A 9 -34.30 -8.55 6.83
C CYS A 9 -33.63 -9.86 6.41
N GLU A 10 -33.19 -9.95 5.17
CA GLU A 10 -32.52 -11.14 4.63
C GLU A 10 -31.33 -11.57 5.49
N LYS A 11 -30.50 -10.62 5.93
CA LYS A 11 -29.35 -10.88 6.80
C LYS A 11 -29.74 -11.57 8.10
N THR A 12 -30.88 -11.22 8.69
CA THR A 12 -31.40 -11.87 9.91
C THR A 12 -31.73 -13.32 9.65
N ILE A 13 -32.32 -13.65 8.49
CA ILE A 13 -32.63 -15.04 8.11
C ILE A 13 -31.34 -15.86 7.98
N TYR A 14 -30.32 -15.35 7.30
CA TYR A 14 -29.02 -16.01 7.21
C TYR A 14 -28.36 -16.21 8.56
N ASN A 15 -28.45 -15.24 9.46
CA ASN A 15 -27.95 -15.40 10.84
C ASN A 15 -28.70 -16.49 11.61
N TYR A 16 -30.01 -16.58 11.44
CA TYR A 16 -30.82 -17.63 12.08
C TYR A 16 -30.48 -19.02 11.55
N ILE A 17 -30.22 -19.17 10.24
CA ILE A 17 -29.74 -20.42 9.66
C ILE A 17 -28.37 -20.79 10.24
N THR A 18 -27.45 -19.84 10.29
CA THR A 18 -26.09 -20.04 10.82
C THR A 18 -26.10 -20.44 12.30
N ASN A 19 -27.01 -19.86 13.08
CA ASN A 19 -27.15 -20.12 14.51
C ASN A 19 -28.02 -21.35 14.83
N GLY A 20 -28.46 -22.09 13.81
CA GLY A 20 -29.25 -23.33 14.00
C GLY A 20 -30.66 -23.10 14.57
N VAL A 21 -31.25 -21.92 14.35
CA VAL A 21 -32.62 -21.62 14.80
C VAL A 21 -33.64 -22.48 14.04
N PHE A 22 -33.32 -22.90 12.82
CA PHE A 22 -34.18 -23.77 12.01
C PHE A 22 -33.68 -25.22 12.11
N LEU A 23 -34.59 -26.14 12.47
CA LEU A 23 -34.27 -27.53 12.68
C LEU A 23 -33.82 -28.29 11.39
N ASN A 24 -34.38 -27.91 10.26
CA ASN A 24 -34.24 -28.63 8.99
C ASN A 24 -33.49 -27.84 7.90
N ILE A 25 -32.93 -26.67 8.23
CA ILE A 25 -32.21 -25.83 7.28
C ILE A 25 -30.87 -25.45 7.88
N THR A 26 -29.81 -25.74 7.16
CA THR A 26 -28.42 -25.45 7.53
C THR A 26 -27.75 -24.62 6.43
N ASN A 27 -26.55 -24.12 6.71
CA ASN A 27 -25.77 -23.40 5.68
C ASN A 27 -25.46 -24.25 4.43
N LYS A 28 -25.50 -25.60 4.54
CA LYS A 28 -25.29 -26.51 3.43
C LYS A 28 -26.44 -26.49 2.41
N ASP A 29 -27.62 -26.11 2.87
CA ASP A 29 -28.82 -26.02 2.03
C ASP A 29 -28.92 -24.70 1.27
N LEU A 30 -28.02 -23.76 1.52
CA LEU A 30 -27.95 -22.47 0.83
C LEU A 30 -27.20 -22.61 -0.52
N PRO A 31 -27.53 -21.77 -1.53
CA PRO A 31 -26.90 -21.84 -2.86
C PRO A 31 -25.38 -21.76 -2.88
N LEU A 32 -24.76 -21.08 -1.91
CA LEU A 32 -23.30 -20.96 -1.76
C LEU A 32 -22.72 -21.93 -0.72
N HIS A 33 -23.50 -22.90 -0.26
CA HIS A 33 -23.14 -23.98 0.68
C HIS A 33 -22.42 -23.59 1.97
N GLY A 34 -22.26 -22.31 2.28
CA GLY A 34 -21.71 -21.79 3.53
C GLY A 34 -20.32 -22.28 3.97
N GLU A 35 -19.66 -23.10 3.16
CA GLU A 35 -18.43 -23.81 3.53
C GLU A 35 -17.15 -22.96 3.40
N THR A 36 -17.22 -21.82 2.79
CA THR A 36 -16.07 -20.92 2.79
C THR A 36 -16.16 -19.93 3.95
N LYS A 37 -15.95 -20.37 5.19
CA LYS A 37 -15.17 -19.53 6.09
C LYS A 37 -13.83 -19.35 5.40
N ARG A 38 -13.69 -18.28 4.62
CA ARG A 38 -12.36 -17.76 4.27
C ARG A 38 -11.66 -17.62 5.60
N GLY A 39 -10.73 -18.54 5.89
CA GLY A 39 -9.91 -18.41 7.08
C GLY A 39 -9.39 -17.00 7.04
N TYR A 40 -9.69 -16.21 8.05
CA TYR A 40 -9.12 -14.88 8.21
C TYR A 40 -7.63 -15.13 8.32
N ASN A 41 -6.94 -15.01 7.17
CA ASN A 41 -5.49 -15.04 7.17
C ASN A 41 -5.09 -13.90 8.07
N ARG A 42 -4.67 -14.26 9.29
CA ARG A 42 -4.14 -13.31 10.25
C ARG A 42 -3.10 -12.52 9.49
N VAL A 43 -3.42 -11.27 9.19
CA VAL A 43 -2.48 -10.36 8.54
C VAL A 43 -1.24 -10.41 9.43
N ARG A 44 -0.15 -10.97 8.89
CA ARG A 44 1.11 -11.02 9.62
C ARG A 44 1.48 -9.58 9.86
N SER A 45 1.37 -9.12 11.10
CA SER A 45 1.93 -7.84 11.48
C SER A 45 3.39 -7.86 11.04
N ALA A 46 3.80 -6.86 10.26
CA ALA A 46 5.18 -6.74 9.85
C ALA A 46 6.03 -6.71 11.13
N SER A 47 6.76 -7.79 11.39
CA SER A 47 7.56 -7.94 12.60
C SER A 47 8.90 -7.22 12.52
N ARG A 48 9.13 -6.45 11.43
CA ARG A 48 10.34 -5.66 11.25
C ARG A 48 10.01 -4.19 11.38
N PRO A 49 10.69 -3.45 12.28
CA PRO A 49 10.62 -2.00 12.26
C PRO A 49 11.07 -1.49 10.89
N PRO A 50 10.53 -0.37 10.38
CA PRO A 50 11.00 0.23 9.16
C PRO A 50 12.51 0.48 9.25
N GLN A 51 13.25 0.15 8.20
CA GLN A 51 14.72 0.31 8.18
C GLN A 51 15.15 1.76 8.00
N GLY A 52 14.21 2.69 7.89
CA GLY A 52 14.44 4.11 7.69
C GLY A 52 13.74 4.98 8.73
N GLU A 53 13.69 6.27 8.48
CA GLU A 53 13.12 7.24 9.40
C GLU A 53 11.59 7.18 9.39
N SER A 54 10.98 7.15 10.59
CA SER A 54 9.53 7.13 10.74
C SER A 54 8.91 8.44 10.24
N ILE A 55 7.70 8.35 9.70
CA ILE A 55 6.88 9.50 9.30
C ILE A 55 6.67 10.52 10.45
N GLU A 56 6.74 10.08 11.70
CA GLU A 56 6.64 10.95 12.87
C GLU A 56 7.77 12.00 12.95
N ARG A 57 8.92 11.71 12.33
CA ARG A 57 10.07 12.63 12.26
C ARG A 57 10.03 13.53 11.04
N ARG A 58 9.02 13.37 10.19
CA ARG A 58 8.84 14.20 9.01
C ARG A 58 8.44 15.62 9.46
N PRO A 59 9.11 16.68 8.96
CA PRO A 59 8.77 18.07 9.27
C PRO A 59 7.29 18.38 9.00
N GLU A 60 6.69 19.22 9.84
CA GLU A 60 5.27 19.55 9.79
C GLU A 60 4.89 20.27 8.49
N GLU A 61 5.80 21.07 7.94
CA GLU A 61 5.62 21.77 6.66
C GLU A 61 5.36 20.81 5.51
N ILE A 62 5.97 19.61 5.57
CA ILE A 62 5.73 18.55 4.59
C ILE A 62 4.35 17.93 4.81
N ASN A 63 3.90 17.78 6.08
CA ASN A 63 2.59 17.24 6.41
C ASN A 63 1.47 18.15 5.91
N GLN A 64 1.63 19.45 6.07
CA GLN A 64 0.67 20.48 5.66
C GLN A 64 0.65 20.71 4.13
N ARG A 65 1.59 20.08 3.39
CA ARG A 65 1.73 20.22 1.94
C ARG A 65 1.93 21.67 1.48
N GLU A 66 2.69 22.43 2.24
CA GLU A 66 2.99 23.84 1.93
C GLU A 66 4.20 23.99 1.02
N GLU A 67 5.14 23.04 1.11
CA GLU A 67 6.35 23.04 0.30
C GLU A 67 6.29 22.04 -0.87
N PRO A 68 6.77 22.41 -2.06
CA PRO A 68 6.89 21.50 -3.20
C PRO A 68 8.09 20.55 -3.07
N PHE A 69 8.13 19.54 -3.95
CA PHE A 69 9.24 18.59 -4.10
C PHE A 69 9.32 17.52 -3.01
N HIS A 70 8.20 17.25 -2.36
CA HIS A 70 8.00 16.13 -1.46
C HIS A 70 7.07 15.11 -2.11
N TRP A 71 7.48 13.85 -2.17
CA TRP A 71 6.84 12.81 -2.97
C TRP A 71 6.31 11.68 -2.11
N GLU A 72 5.24 11.08 -2.57
CA GLU A 72 4.74 9.78 -2.12
C GLU A 72 5.10 8.76 -3.19
N MET A 73 5.65 7.60 -2.80
CA MET A 73 6.04 6.56 -3.74
C MET A 73 5.33 5.26 -3.41
N ASP A 74 4.75 4.62 -4.43
CA ASP A 74 4.02 3.36 -4.30
C ASP A 74 4.24 2.45 -5.51
N THR A 75 3.88 1.17 -5.38
CA THR A 75 3.96 0.21 -6.48
C THR A 75 2.58 -0.31 -6.88
N VAL A 76 2.22 -0.11 -8.12
CA VAL A 76 0.99 -0.66 -8.70
C VAL A 76 1.30 -1.97 -9.41
N LYS A 77 0.81 -3.08 -8.85
CA LYS A 77 0.99 -4.42 -9.42
C LYS A 77 0.02 -4.65 -10.57
N GLY A 78 0.51 -5.22 -11.67
CA GLY A 78 -0.31 -5.60 -12.81
C GLY A 78 -1.23 -6.79 -12.54
N LYS A 79 -1.84 -7.34 -13.60
CA LYS A 79 -2.73 -8.52 -13.49
C LYS A 79 -2.04 -9.69 -12.79
N GLN A 80 -2.81 -10.48 -12.04
CA GLN A 80 -2.33 -11.73 -11.44
C GLN A 80 -1.58 -12.57 -12.50
N LYS A 81 -0.46 -13.20 -12.10
CA LYS A 81 0.45 -13.99 -12.93
C LYS A 81 1.39 -13.17 -13.85
N THR A 82 1.37 -11.84 -13.83
CA THR A 82 2.40 -11.03 -14.49
C THR A 82 3.36 -10.45 -13.47
N LYS A 83 4.65 -10.36 -13.84
CA LYS A 83 5.64 -9.64 -13.02
C LYS A 83 5.69 -8.14 -13.33
N LYS A 84 4.86 -7.66 -14.28
CA LYS A 84 4.81 -6.24 -14.65
C LYS A 84 4.18 -5.43 -13.53
N CYS A 85 4.84 -4.37 -13.14
CA CYS A 85 4.34 -3.39 -12.18
C CYS A 85 4.79 -1.98 -12.59
N VAL A 86 4.24 -0.99 -11.95
CA VAL A 86 4.60 0.42 -12.15
C VAL A 86 4.98 1.00 -10.80
N LEU A 87 6.11 1.67 -10.72
CA LEU A 87 6.46 2.54 -9.61
C LEU A 87 5.85 3.90 -9.89
N THR A 88 5.08 4.42 -8.96
CA THR A 88 4.46 5.74 -9.02
C THR A 88 5.12 6.66 -8.00
N LEU A 89 5.44 7.88 -8.41
CA LEU A 89 5.86 8.95 -7.53
C LEU A 89 4.88 10.11 -7.71
N THR A 90 4.13 10.44 -6.67
CA THR A 90 3.15 11.53 -6.69
C THR A 90 3.68 12.69 -5.85
N GLU A 91 3.80 13.86 -6.44
CA GLU A 91 4.22 15.07 -5.72
C GLU A 91 3.07 15.59 -4.84
N ARG A 92 3.35 15.84 -3.56
CA ARG A 92 2.31 16.02 -2.52
C ARG A 92 1.51 17.33 -2.67
N LEU A 93 2.14 18.40 -3.13
CA LEU A 93 1.50 19.70 -3.30
C LEU A 93 0.76 19.81 -4.62
N SER A 94 1.46 19.58 -5.74
CA SER A 94 0.93 19.77 -7.10
C SER A 94 0.14 18.57 -7.60
N ARG A 95 0.27 17.40 -6.98
CA ARG A 95 -0.29 16.11 -7.41
C ARG A 95 0.23 15.63 -8.76
N ASN A 96 1.34 16.21 -9.22
CA ASN A 96 2.03 15.70 -10.41
C ASN A 96 2.54 14.29 -10.15
N GLU A 97 2.41 13.43 -11.15
CA GLU A 97 2.76 12.03 -11.05
C GLU A 97 3.83 11.64 -12.08
N ILE A 98 4.80 10.88 -11.62
CA ILE A 98 5.80 10.21 -12.44
C ILE A 98 5.56 8.71 -12.34
N THR A 99 5.43 8.04 -13.47
CA THR A 99 5.23 6.60 -13.55
C THR A 99 6.40 5.92 -14.24
N LEU A 100 6.94 4.89 -13.61
CA LEU A 100 8.10 4.13 -14.10
C LEU A 100 7.74 2.66 -14.23
N PRO A 101 7.80 2.06 -15.42
CA PRO A 101 7.54 0.65 -15.58
C PRO A 101 8.67 -0.18 -14.96
N MET A 102 8.29 -1.23 -14.21
CA MET A 102 9.22 -2.18 -13.60
C MET A 102 8.82 -3.63 -13.90
N TYR A 103 9.79 -4.54 -13.83
CA TYR A 103 9.56 -5.98 -13.96
C TYR A 103 9.80 -6.68 -12.62
N GLY A 104 8.80 -6.61 -11.73
CA GLY A 104 8.80 -7.09 -10.36
C GLY A 104 8.94 -5.95 -9.35
N ALA A 105 8.09 -5.99 -8.32
CA ALA A 105 8.16 -5.08 -7.17
C ALA A 105 9.20 -5.65 -6.19
N THR A 106 10.47 -5.36 -6.44
CA THR A 106 11.60 -5.77 -5.61
C THR A 106 12.46 -4.56 -5.25
N MET A 107 13.24 -4.66 -4.17
CA MET A 107 14.14 -3.60 -3.70
C MET A 107 15.09 -3.14 -4.81
N GLU A 108 15.70 -4.10 -5.51
CA GLU A 108 16.67 -3.84 -6.57
C GLU A 108 16.05 -3.05 -7.72
N ASN A 109 14.80 -3.38 -8.09
CA ASN A 109 14.11 -2.71 -9.18
C ASN A 109 13.69 -1.28 -8.79
N VAL A 110 13.29 -1.06 -7.54
CA VAL A 110 12.99 0.29 -7.02
C VAL A 110 14.25 1.15 -7.02
N VAL A 111 15.35 0.65 -6.48
CA VAL A 111 16.64 1.37 -6.49
C VAL A 111 17.09 1.64 -7.92
N ALA A 112 16.98 0.67 -8.83
CA ALA A 112 17.33 0.85 -10.24
C ALA A 112 16.46 1.91 -10.93
N ALA A 113 15.17 1.97 -10.62
CA ALA A 113 14.24 2.99 -11.14
C ALA A 113 14.64 4.40 -10.66
N LEU A 114 14.93 4.56 -9.37
CA LEU A 114 15.44 5.82 -8.81
C LEU A 114 16.80 6.21 -9.40
N ASN A 115 17.71 5.25 -9.62
CA ASN A 115 18.98 5.49 -10.30
C ASN A 115 18.77 5.97 -11.74
N GLY A 116 17.75 5.44 -12.44
CA GLY A 116 17.35 5.90 -13.76
C GLY A 116 16.85 7.34 -13.76
N LEU A 117 16.02 7.71 -12.79
CA LEU A 117 15.56 9.09 -12.60
C LEU A 117 16.73 10.02 -12.27
N GLU A 118 17.63 9.60 -11.42
CA GLU A 118 18.78 10.42 -11.02
C GLU A 118 19.72 10.67 -12.22
N ARG A 119 19.95 9.67 -13.07
CA ARG A 119 20.69 9.90 -14.34
C ARG A 119 20.01 10.92 -15.24
N LYS A 120 18.65 10.90 -15.28
CA LYS A 120 17.87 11.82 -16.11
C LYS A 120 17.93 13.27 -15.60
N TYR A 121 17.84 13.47 -14.30
CA TYR A 121 17.79 14.79 -13.68
C TYR A 121 19.17 15.33 -13.23
N GLY A 122 20.18 14.44 -13.09
CA GLY A 122 21.51 14.81 -12.65
C GLY A 122 21.51 15.55 -11.32
N ALA A 123 22.26 16.63 -11.23
CA ALA A 123 22.37 17.45 -10.02
C ALA A 123 21.04 18.08 -9.56
N LEU A 124 20.00 18.10 -10.37
CA LEU A 124 18.69 18.59 -10.00
C LEU A 124 17.86 17.55 -9.20
N PHE A 125 18.26 16.28 -9.21
CA PHE A 125 17.51 15.23 -8.55
C PHE A 125 17.24 15.55 -7.09
N SER A 126 18.25 15.87 -6.31
CA SER A 126 18.13 16.18 -4.88
C SER A 126 17.29 17.43 -4.58
N LYS A 127 17.17 18.34 -5.56
CA LYS A 127 16.31 19.53 -5.44
C LYS A 127 14.86 19.23 -5.76
N ILE A 128 14.60 18.31 -6.70
CA ILE A 128 13.23 17.90 -7.13
C ILE A 128 12.66 16.80 -6.23
N PHE A 129 13.51 15.90 -5.73
CA PHE A 129 13.11 14.79 -4.85
C PHE A 129 13.70 15.01 -3.46
N ARG A 130 13.27 16.08 -2.78
CA ARG A 130 13.79 16.47 -1.45
C ARG A 130 13.52 15.39 -0.40
N SER A 131 12.30 14.85 -0.41
CA SER A 131 11.95 13.66 0.37
C SER A 131 10.96 12.78 -0.38
N ILE A 132 10.97 11.50 -0.03
CA ILE A 132 10.05 10.50 -0.56
C ILE A 132 9.46 9.74 0.63
N THR A 133 8.14 9.64 0.69
CA THR A 133 7.41 8.87 1.70
C THR A 133 6.93 7.57 1.07
N VAL A 134 7.12 6.45 1.77
CA VAL A 134 6.74 5.11 1.34
C VAL A 134 5.98 4.37 2.45
N ASP A 135 5.24 3.33 2.08
CA ASP A 135 4.73 2.36 3.03
C ASP A 135 5.84 1.37 3.49
N ASN A 136 5.47 0.40 4.32
CA ASN A 136 6.39 -0.64 4.79
C ASN A 136 6.42 -1.86 3.85
N GLY A 137 6.23 -1.68 2.55
CA GLY A 137 6.35 -2.73 1.55
C GLY A 137 7.76 -3.33 1.51
N SER A 138 7.85 -4.63 1.23
CA SER A 138 9.16 -5.31 1.13
C SER A 138 10.06 -4.74 0.03
N GLU A 139 9.46 -4.17 -0.99
CA GLU A 139 10.11 -3.49 -2.10
C GLU A 139 10.80 -2.19 -1.71
N PHE A 140 10.41 -1.60 -0.56
CA PHE A 140 11.00 -0.36 -0.02
C PHE A 140 11.92 -0.61 1.17
N SER A 141 12.36 -1.85 1.41
CA SER A 141 13.19 -2.17 2.59
C SER A 141 14.64 -1.71 2.46
N ASP A 142 15.14 -1.41 1.27
CA ASP A 142 16.50 -0.90 1.06
C ASP A 142 16.54 0.63 1.14
N CYS A 143 16.41 1.15 2.36
CA CYS A 143 16.45 2.59 2.62
C CYS A 143 17.78 3.22 2.17
N GLU A 144 18.90 2.58 2.48
CA GLU A 144 20.24 3.07 2.15
C GLU A 144 20.42 3.16 0.62
N GLY A 145 20.02 2.12 -0.13
CA GLY A 145 20.09 2.13 -1.58
C GLY A 145 19.20 3.19 -2.22
N MET A 146 18.03 3.49 -1.61
CA MET A 146 17.15 4.56 -2.08
C MET A 146 17.65 5.97 -1.74
N GLU A 147 18.29 6.17 -0.60
CA GLU A 147 18.83 7.47 -0.19
C GLU A 147 20.19 7.80 -0.82
N THR A 148 20.98 6.79 -1.21
CA THR A 148 22.34 6.98 -1.72
C THR A 148 22.32 7.38 -3.20
N SER A 149 23.07 8.44 -3.53
CA SER A 149 23.26 8.91 -4.91
C SER A 149 24.26 8.04 -5.66
N ILE A 150 23.97 7.76 -6.95
CA ILE A 150 24.94 7.11 -7.85
C ILE A 150 26.15 7.99 -8.17
N PHE A 151 26.06 9.30 -7.88
CA PHE A 151 27.16 10.27 -8.04
C PHE A 151 27.89 10.56 -6.73
N GLY A 152 27.50 9.90 -5.63
CA GLY A 152 28.05 10.06 -4.28
C GLY A 152 27.21 10.97 -3.38
N GLY A 153 27.20 10.64 -2.09
CA GLY A 153 26.41 11.36 -1.08
C GLY A 153 24.94 10.94 -1.05
N GLN A 154 24.13 11.76 -0.41
CA GLN A 154 22.69 11.53 -0.25
C GLN A 154 21.90 12.23 -1.36
N ARG A 155 20.99 11.51 -2.03
CA ARG A 155 20.14 12.06 -3.11
C ARG A 155 18.76 12.51 -2.66
N THR A 156 18.20 11.88 -1.63
CA THR A 156 16.86 12.16 -1.10
C THR A 156 16.76 11.70 0.34
N LYS A 157 15.70 12.10 1.04
CA LYS A 157 15.37 11.60 2.38
C LYS A 157 14.15 10.71 2.32
N MET A 158 14.25 9.49 2.89
CA MET A 158 13.14 8.54 2.95
C MET A 158 12.38 8.64 4.28
N TYR A 159 11.05 8.63 4.21
CA TYR A 159 10.17 8.50 5.37
C TYR A 159 9.25 7.30 5.19
N TYR A 160 9.00 6.56 6.27
CA TYR A 160 8.17 5.36 6.28
C TYR A 160 6.89 5.59 7.08
N CYS A 161 5.73 5.32 6.45
CA CYS A 161 4.43 5.35 7.10
C CYS A 161 4.31 4.31 8.21
N HIS A 162 3.36 4.49 9.12
CA HIS A 162 3.03 3.45 10.07
C HIS A 162 2.46 2.22 9.37
N PRO A 163 2.69 1.01 9.90
CA PRO A 163 2.05 -0.18 9.36
C PRO A 163 0.52 -0.03 9.35
N TYR A 164 -0.10 -0.32 8.20
CA TYR A 164 -1.57 -0.25 8.00
C TYR A 164 -2.20 1.16 8.02
N SER A 165 -1.43 2.20 7.82
CA SER A 165 -1.90 3.59 7.80
C SER A 165 -1.90 4.15 6.37
N SER A 166 -2.81 3.66 5.54
CA SER A 166 -2.93 4.07 4.12
C SER A 166 -3.41 5.52 3.91
N TYR A 167 -3.67 6.27 4.99
CA TYR A 167 -4.16 7.65 4.98
C TYR A 167 -3.07 8.69 5.32
N GLU A 168 -1.87 8.28 5.64
CA GLU A 168 -0.72 9.13 5.94
C GLU A 168 0.02 9.55 4.67
#